data_860be208bdf215b014cb752e2456c964
#
_entry.id   860be208bdf215b014cb752e2456c964
#
_cell.length_a   1.000
_cell.length_b   1.000
_cell.length_c   1.000
_cell.angle_alpha   90.00
_cell.angle_beta   90.00
_cell.angle_gamma   90.00
#
_symmetry.space_group_name_H-M   'P 1'
#
loop_
_entity.id
_entity.type
_entity.pdbx_description
1 polymer ?
#
loop_
_entity_poly.entity_id
_entity_poly.type
_entity_poly.pdbx_seq_one_letter_code
_entity_poly.pdbx_strand_id
1 'polypeptide(L)'
;KNPYEANETVTITANKYSSDPNASIDVTLGVVEWDATQQLKDSSSKYSWTEPPSGYVYVRVPVSVTYHGSGQFNYLDLDLDYVQNGNTTSPEDSISYEVRDEFRRQDMPRDGGTAKGYITFLMTTEQTQAKDGVWAIEALSNYNEATYIKVRTQ
;
A
#
# COMPACT_ATOMS: atom_id res chain seq x y z
N LYS A 1 8.08 16.29 9.36
CA LYS A 1 8.28 16.47 7.93
C LYS A 1 6.94 16.51 7.23
N ASN A 2 6.75 17.45 6.32
CA ASN A 2 5.46 17.63 5.66
C ASN A 2 5.17 16.49 4.67
N PRO A 3 3.96 15.91 4.68
CA PRO A 3 3.57 14.91 3.70
C PRO A 3 3.56 15.47 2.27
N TYR A 4 3.86 14.61 1.32
CA TYR A 4 3.64 14.91 -0.09
C TYR A 4 2.13 14.99 -0.38
N GLU A 5 1.77 15.72 -1.44
CA GLU A 5 0.39 15.83 -1.85
C GLU A 5 -0.15 14.48 -2.36
N ALA A 6 -1.46 14.30 -2.27
CA ALA A 6 -2.10 13.02 -2.52
C ALA A 6 -1.92 12.47 -3.94
N ASN A 7 -1.72 13.35 -4.92
CA ASN A 7 -1.59 12.96 -6.33
C ASN A 7 -0.14 12.94 -6.83
N GLU A 8 0.82 13.16 -5.94
CA GLU A 8 2.23 13.19 -6.33
C GLU A 8 2.78 11.78 -6.48
N THR A 9 3.68 11.64 -7.43
CA THR A 9 4.56 10.47 -7.54
C THR A 9 5.80 10.75 -6.69
N VAL A 10 6.12 9.85 -5.79
CA VAL A 10 7.22 10.01 -4.86
C VAL A 10 8.31 9.02 -5.18
N THR A 11 9.55 9.49 -5.25
CA THR A 11 10.71 8.62 -5.47
C THR A 11 11.36 8.29 -4.14
N ILE A 12 11.54 6.98 -3.89
CA ILE A 12 12.22 6.46 -2.71
C ILE A 12 13.47 5.74 -3.18
N THR A 13 14.63 6.16 -2.66
CA THR A 13 15.92 5.56 -3.00
C THR A 13 16.31 4.51 -1.96
N ALA A 14 17.07 3.51 -2.40
CA ALA A 14 17.54 2.46 -1.53
C ALA A 14 18.51 2.99 -0.46
N ASN A 15 18.59 2.26 0.64
CA ASN A 15 19.61 2.51 1.65
C ASN A 15 20.98 2.23 1.04
N LYS A 16 21.96 3.07 1.40
CA LYS A 16 23.34 2.93 0.92
C LYS A 16 24.01 1.60 1.28
N TYR A 17 23.45 0.89 2.26
CA TYR A 17 23.95 -0.40 2.70
C TYR A 17 23.17 -1.58 2.11
N SER A 18 22.19 -1.32 1.24
CA SER A 18 21.43 -2.38 0.58
C SER A 18 22.28 -3.07 -0.48
N SER A 19 21.77 -4.22 -0.97
CA SER A 19 22.45 -4.98 -2.03
C SER A 19 22.52 -4.21 -3.35
N ASP A 20 21.60 -3.28 -3.58
CA ASP A 20 21.61 -2.38 -4.74
C ASP A 20 21.34 -0.94 -4.25
N PRO A 21 22.38 -0.22 -3.80
CA PRO A 21 22.20 1.12 -3.23
C PRO A 21 21.77 2.18 -4.25
N ASN A 22 21.84 1.87 -5.54
CA ASN A 22 21.39 2.78 -6.59
C ASN A 22 19.94 2.51 -7.03
N ALA A 23 19.28 1.51 -6.44
CA ALA A 23 17.90 1.22 -6.74
C ALA A 23 16.98 2.32 -6.22
N SER A 24 15.85 2.50 -6.91
CA SER A 24 14.79 3.41 -6.49
C SER A 24 13.44 2.90 -6.97
N ILE A 25 12.39 3.40 -6.33
CA ILE A 25 11.03 3.20 -6.80
C ILE A 25 10.30 4.53 -6.90
N ASP A 26 9.43 4.64 -7.90
CA ASP A 26 8.49 5.74 -8.02
C ASP A 26 7.12 5.22 -7.60
N VAL A 27 6.55 5.77 -6.55
CA VAL A 27 5.29 5.32 -5.97
C VAL A 27 4.21 6.36 -6.18
N THR A 28 3.07 5.91 -6.66
CA THR A 28 1.86 6.74 -6.76
C THR A 28 0.73 5.98 -6.08
N LEU A 29 0.01 6.66 -5.20
CA LEU A 29 -1.18 6.12 -4.54
C LEU A 29 -2.43 6.70 -5.20
N GLY A 30 -3.42 5.85 -5.42
CA GLY A 30 -4.69 6.26 -6.04
C GLY A 30 -5.75 6.65 -5.04
N VAL A 31 -6.97 6.82 -5.54
CA VAL A 31 -8.14 7.16 -4.73
C VAL A 31 -8.50 5.99 -3.84
N VAL A 32 -8.63 6.25 -2.54
CA VAL A 32 -8.93 5.22 -1.55
C VAL A 32 -10.36 4.73 -1.69
N GLU A 33 -10.56 3.44 -1.69
CA GLU A 33 -11.85 2.79 -1.57
C GLU A 33 -12.12 2.53 -0.09
N TRP A 34 -12.89 3.40 0.55
CA TRP A 34 -13.06 3.40 2.01
C TRP A 34 -13.96 2.29 2.54
N ASP A 35 -14.71 1.62 1.67
CA ASP A 35 -15.43 0.40 2.00
C ASP A 35 -15.46 -0.51 0.78
N ALA A 36 -14.50 -1.42 0.72
CA ALA A 36 -14.38 -2.42 -0.34
C ALA A 36 -14.91 -3.78 0.11
N THR A 37 -15.61 -3.85 1.23
CA THR A 37 -16.01 -5.11 1.86
C THR A 37 -16.83 -5.98 0.92
N GLN A 38 -17.87 -5.44 0.30
CA GLN A 38 -18.75 -6.22 -0.58
C GLN A 38 -18.01 -6.66 -1.85
N GLN A 39 -17.21 -5.78 -2.43
CA GLN A 39 -16.41 -6.08 -3.62
C GLN A 39 -15.44 -7.24 -3.35
N LEU A 40 -14.77 -7.23 -2.21
CA LEU A 40 -13.84 -8.27 -1.81
C LEU A 40 -14.57 -9.58 -1.54
N LYS A 41 -15.74 -9.52 -0.91
CA LYS A 41 -16.58 -10.69 -0.67
C LYS A 41 -16.99 -11.36 -1.98
N ASP A 42 -17.40 -10.57 -2.96
CA ASP A 42 -17.81 -11.07 -4.28
C ASP A 42 -16.64 -11.66 -5.07
N SER A 43 -15.41 -11.17 -4.81
CA SER A 43 -14.20 -11.63 -5.49
C SER A 43 -13.53 -12.82 -4.80
N SER A 44 -13.95 -13.17 -3.59
CA SER A 44 -13.34 -14.22 -2.78
C SER A 44 -14.16 -15.51 -2.85
N SER A 45 -13.50 -16.66 -2.69
CA SER A 45 -14.21 -17.89 -2.51
C SER A 45 -14.86 -17.93 -1.13
N LYS A 46 -15.94 -18.67 -1.00
CA LYS A 46 -16.61 -18.83 0.30
C LYS A 46 -15.71 -19.46 1.38
N TYR A 47 -14.65 -20.15 0.95
CA TYR A 47 -13.73 -20.81 1.88
C TYR A 47 -12.65 -19.88 2.40
N SER A 48 -12.35 -18.83 1.68
CA SER A 48 -11.30 -17.86 2.03
C SER A 48 -11.85 -16.54 2.56
N TRP A 49 -13.16 -16.30 2.38
CA TRP A 49 -13.78 -15.07 2.84
C TRP A 49 -13.84 -15.02 4.37
N THR A 50 -13.42 -13.89 4.92
CA THR A 50 -13.54 -13.58 6.34
C THR A 50 -14.33 -12.29 6.49
N GLU A 51 -15.49 -12.36 7.14
CA GLU A 51 -16.27 -11.16 7.45
C GLU A 51 -15.45 -10.25 8.37
N PRO A 52 -15.45 -8.94 8.11
CA PRO A 52 -14.80 -8.03 9.04
C PRO A 52 -15.52 -8.05 10.39
N PRO A 53 -14.81 -7.83 11.49
CA PRO A 53 -15.46 -7.69 12.79
C PRO A 53 -16.49 -6.57 12.80
N SER A 54 -17.43 -6.63 13.73
CA SER A 54 -18.42 -5.55 13.90
C SER A 54 -17.72 -4.21 14.09
N GLY A 55 -18.15 -3.19 13.34
CA GLY A 55 -17.57 -1.86 13.38
C GLY A 55 -16.32 -1.68 12.53
N TYR A 56 -15.97 -2.69 11.72
CA TYR A 56 -14.83 -2.64 10.80
C TYR A 56 -15.27 -2.87 9.36
N VAL A 57 -14.49 -2.33 8.45
CA VAL A 57 -14.65 -2.54 7.01
C VAL A 57 -13.28 -2.79 6.39
N TYR A 58 -13.27 -3.41 5.22
CA TYR A 58 -12.06 -3.50 4.40
C TYR A 58 -11.93 -2.25 3.55
N VAL A 59 -10.72 -1.69 3.55
CA VAL A 59 -10.34 -0.49 2.80
C VAL A 59 -9.25 -0.87 1.81
N ARG A 60 -9.31 -0.35 0.60
CA ARG A 60 -8.30 -0.63 -0.41
C ARG A 60 -7.72 0.65 -0.99
N VAL A 61 -6.41 0.67 -1.16
CA VAL A 61 -5.71 1.77 -1.81
C VAL A 61 -4.99 1.27 -3.06
N PRO A 62 -5.21 1.92 -4.21
CA PRO A 62 -4.46 1.60 -5.42
C PRO A 62 -3.00 2.05 -5.28
N VAL A 63 -2.09 1.17 -5.66
CA VAL A 63 -0.64 1.42 -5.58
C VAL A 63 -0.02 1.14 -6.94
N SER A 64 0.82 2.06 -7.40
CA SER A 64 1.62 1.89 -8.61
C SER A 64 3.08 2.09 -8.24
N VAL A 65 3.93 1.13 -8.60
CA VAL A 65 5.36 1.18 -8.33
C VAL A 65 6.11 0.96 -9.63
N THR A 66 6.95 1.93 -10.00
CA THR A 66 7.91 1.78 -11.08
C THR A 66 9.29 1.58 -10.48
N TYR A 67 9.97 0.52 -10.87
CA TYR A 67 11.26 0.15 -10.29
C TYR A 67 12.42 0.55 -11.20
N HIS A 68 13.50 1.03 -10.57
CA HIS A 68 14.78 1.30 -11.23
C HIS A 68 15.87 0.60 -10.42
N GLY A 69 16.59 -0.30 -11.06
CA GLY A 69 17.65 -1.04 -10.37
C GLY A 69 18.14 -2.23 -11.19
N SER A 70 19.17 -2.89 -10.66
CA SER A 70 19.84 -3.99 -11.38
C SER A 70 19.12 -5.33 -11.26
N GLY A 71 18.22 -5.48 -10.29
CA GLY A 71 17.53 -6.74 -10.04
C GLY A 71 16.04 -6.66 -10.35
N GLN A 72 15.26 -7.27 -9.51
CA GLN A 72 13.80 -7.28 -9.58
C GLN A 72 13.24 -6.75 -8.26
N PHE A 73 12.23 -5.91 -8.34
CA PHE A 73 11.56 -5.42 -7.14
C PHE A 73 10.84 -6.57 -6.43
N ASN A 74 10.91 -6.55 -5.10
CA ASN A 74 10.18 -7.51 -4.25
C ASN A 74 9.11 -6.74 -3.49
N TYR A 75 7.85 -7.21 -3.52
CA TYR A 75 6.78 -6.52 -2.79
C TYR A 75 7.05 -6.43 -1.28
N LEU A 76 7.86 -7.34 -0.73
CA LEU A 76 8.28 -7.29 0.68
C LEU A 76 9.20 -6.10 0.99
N ASP A 77 9.76 -5.47 -0.02
CA ASP A 77 10.57 -4.26 0.13
C ASP A 77 9.74 -2.97 0.17
N LEU A 78 8.43 -3.09 0.24
CA LEU A 78 7.51 -1.97 0.38
C LEU A 78 6.58 -2.19 1.57
N ASP A 79 6.68 -1.32 2.55
CA ASP A 79 5.74 -1.26 3.68
C ASP A 79 4.89 -0.01 3.54
N LEU A 80 3.57 -0.20 3.47
CA LEU A 80 2.60 0.88 3.42
C LEU A 80 1.69 0.77 4.63
N ASP A 81 1.70 1.80 5.47
CA ASP A 81 0.86 1.88 6.67
C ASP A 81 -0.02 3.11 6.63
N TYR A 82 -1.18 3.03 7.27
CA TYR A 82 -2.04 4.17 7.49
C TYR A 82 -1.80 4.72 8.89
N VAL A 83 -1.44 5.99 9.00
CA VAL A 83 -1.15 6.64 10.28
C VAL A 83 -2.17 7.73 10.55
N GLN A 84 -2.86 7.61 11.68
CA GLN A 84 -3.91 8.53 12.10
C GLN A 84 -3.84 8.76 13.60
N ASN A 85 -3.74 10.00 14.02
CA ASN A 85 -3.67 10.35 15.44
C ASN A 85 -2.60 9.56 16.22
N GLY A 86 -1.44 9.33 15.59
CA GLY A 86 -0.35 8.58 16.19
C GLY A 86 -0.52 7.07 16.19
N ASN A 87 -1.62 6.54 15.68
CA ASN A 87 -1.87 5.11 15.57
C ASN A 87 -1.59 4.61 14.16
N THR A 88 -0.95 3.46 14.07
CA THR A 88 -0.57 2.85 12.80
C THR A 88 -1.47 1.65 12.51
N THR A 89 -2.04 1.61 11.32
CA THR A 89 -2.75 0.45 10.78
C THR A 89 -1.94 -0.13 9.64
N SER A 90 -1.57 -1.40 9.77
CA SER A 90 -0.83 -2.13 8.74
C SER A 90 -1.77 -2.91 7.82
N PRO A 91 -1.31 -3.33 6.64
CA PRO A 91 -2.15 -4.09 5.71
C PRO A 91 -2.72 -5.36 6.32
N GLU A 92 -3.93 -5.73 5.87
CA GLU A 92 -4.57 -6.98 6.24
C GLU A 92 -4.24 -8.05 5.20
N ASP A 93 -3.34 -8.97 5.53
CA ASP A 93 -2.80 -9.93 4.58
C ASP A 93 -3.67 -11.17 4.39
N SER A 94 -4.58 -11.47 5.32
CA SER A 94 -5.28 -12.75 5.32
C SER A 94 -6.17 -12.97 4.11
N ILE A 95 -6.71 -11.92 3.51
CA ILE A 95 -7.57 -12.01 2.33
C ILE A 95 -6.85 -11.70 1.02
N SER A 96 -5.65 -11.17 1.08
CA SER A 96 -4.94 -10.64 -0.10
C SER A 96 -4.41 -11.74 -1.02
N TYR A 97 -4.31 -12.97 -0.53
CA TYR A 97 -3.73 -14.06 -1.31
C TYR A 97 -4.62 -14.52 -2.47
N GLU A 98 -5.92 -14.36 -2.38
CA GLU A 98 -6.85 -14.85 -3.39
C GLU A 98 -7.42 -13.76 -4.28
N VAL A 99 -7.25 -12.51 -3.92
CA VAL A 99 -7.77 -11.39 -4.70
C VAL A 99 -6.76 -11.05 -5.79
N ARG A 100 -7.15 -11.22 -7.05
CA ARG A 100 -6.23 -11.16 -8.19
C ARG A 100 -5.56 -9.81 -8.38
N ASP A 101 -6.21 -8.71 -8.03
CA ASP A 101 -5.67 -7.38 -8.21
C ASP A 101 -4.94 -6.83 -6.97
N GLU A 102 -4.70 -7.68 -5.96
CA GLU A 102 -3.81 -7.30 -4.86
C GLU A 102 -2.38 -7.05 -5.39
N PHE A 103 -1.75 -6.02 -4.88
CA PHE A 103 -0.41 -5.61 -5.33
C PHE A 103 0.59 -6.76 -5.22
N ARG A 104 0.58 -7.49 -4.12
CA ARG A 104 1.50 -8.60 -3.87
C ARG A 104 1.38 -9.75 -4.87
N ARG A 105 0.28 -9.82 -5.62
CA ARG A 105 0.02 -10.89 -6.61
C ARG A 105 0.41 -10.49 -8.02
N GLN A 106 0.87 -9.28 -8.22
CA GLN A 106 1.28 -8.83 -9.54
C GLN A 106 2.70 -9.30 -9.86
N ASP A 107 3.01 -9.37 -11.13
CA ASP A 107 4.38 -9.61 -11.57
C ASP A 107 5.23 -8.41 -11.15
N MET A 108 6.26 -8.67 -10.36
CA MET A 108 7.11 -7.59 -9.85
C MET A 108 8.07 -7.11 -10.93
N PRO A 109 8.26 -5.80 -11.06
CA PRO A 109 8.99 -5.22 -12.16
C PRO A 109 10.50 -5.37 -12.02
N ARG A 110 11.17 -5.40 -13.16
CA ARG A 110 12.60 -5.15 -13.31
C ARG A 110 12.79 -3.69 -13.74
N ASP A 111 14.00 -3.29 -14.00
CA ASP A 111 14.35 -1.91 -14.33
C ASP A 111 13.43 -1.29 -15.39
N GLY A 112 12.81 -0.19 -15.05
CA GLY A 112 11.87 0.55 -15.88
C GLY A 112 10.45 0.01 -15.91
N GLY A 113 10.19 -1.15 -15.30
CA GLY A 113 8.86 -1.77 -15.27
C GLY A 113 7.98 -1.23 -14.15
N THR A 114 6.68 -1.44 -14.28
CA THR A 114 5.67 -0.96 -13.32
C THR A 114 4.77 -2.11 -12.90
N ALA A 115 4.53 -2.22 -11.59
CA ALA A 115 3.48 -3.05 -11.03
C ALA A 115 2.37 -2.15 -10.48
N LYS A 116 1.11 -2.57 -10.71
CA LYS A 116 -0.08 -1.88 -10.20
C LYS A 116 -1.00 -2.87 -9.53
N GLY A 117 -1.54 -2.50 -8.41
CA GLY A 117 -2.51 -3.32 -7.69
C GLY A 117 -3.04 -2.58 -6.48
N TYR A 118 -3.79 -3.29 -5.66
CA TYR A 118 -4.36 -2.74 -4.45
C TYR A 118 -3.68 -3.31 -3.22
N ILE A 119 -3.63 -2.50 -2.15
CA ILE A 119 -3.27 -2.98 -0.82
C ILE A 119 -4.50 -2.82 0.07
N THR A 120 -4.85 -3.87 0.81
CA THR A 120 -6.07 -3.96 1.60
C THR A 120 -5.77 -3.78 3.08
N PHE A 121 -6.61 -3.01 3.76
CA PHE A 121 -6.54 -2.73 5.18
C PHE A 121 -7.86 -3.10 5.84
N LEU A 122 -7.80 -3.44 7.13
CA LEU A 122 -8.98 -3.56 7.98
C LEU A 122 -9.03 -2.32 8.87
N MET A 123 -10.06 -1.50 8.71
CA MET A 123 -10.18 -0.23 9.42
C MET A 123 -11.51 -0.13 10.14
N THR A 124 -11.54 0.68 11.21
CA THR A 124 -12.80 1.01 11.88
C THR A 124 -13.63 1.95 11.02
N THR A 125 -14.95 1.93 11.24
CA THR A 125 -15.84 2.87 10.54
C THR A 125 -15.50 4.32 10.86
N GLU A 126 -15.01 4.60 12.07
CA GLU A 126 -14.56 5.95 12.46
C GLU A 126 -13.37 6.41 11.62
N GLN A 127 -12.39 5.52 11.39
CA GLN A 127 -11.25 5.85 10.52
C GLN A 127 -11.69 6.18 9.10
N THR A 128 -12.64 5.40 8.58
CA THR A 128 -13.12 5.59 7.20
C THR A 128 -14.00 6.83 7.05
N GLN A 129 -14.61 7.31 8.11
CA GLN A 129 -15.37 8.56 8.11
C GLN A 129 -14.47 9.78 8.30
N ALA A 130 -13.49 9.69 9.18
CA ALA A 130 -12.56 10.79 9.47
C ALA A 130 -11.64 11.11 8.28
N LYS A 131 -11.03 10.09 7.67
CA LYS A 131 -10.17 10.23 6.47
C LYS A 131 -9.04 11.26 6.64
N ASP A 132 -8.58 11.46 7.86
CA ASP A 132 -7.63 12.50 8.23
C ASP A 132 -6.22 11.98 8.53
N GLY A 133 -5.96 10.73 8.19
CA GLY A 133 -4.63 10.15 8.32
C GLY A 133 -3.73 10.47 7.13
N VAL A 134 -2.54 9.88 7.17
CA VAL A 134 -1.57 9.92 6.08
C VAL A 134 -1.07 8.51 5.81
N TRP A 135 -0.59 8.28 4.59
CA TRP A 135 0.12 7.06 4.25
C TRP A 135 1.58 7.21 4.60
N ALA A 136 2.15 6.21 5.27
CA ALA A 136 3.57 6.12 5.57
C ALA A 136 4.18 5.00 4.74
N ILE A 137 5.21 5.31 3.97
CA ILE A 137 5.88 4.33 3.10
C ILE A 137 7.32 4.19 3.56
N GLU A 138 7.72 2.94 3.78
CA GLU A 138 9.11 2.56 3.98
C GLU A 138 9.46 1.53 2.90
N ALA A 139 10.61 1.68 2.26
CA ALA A 139 10.96 0.83 1.14
C ALA A 139 12.46 0.67 0.96
N LEU A 140 12.86 -0.39 0.25
CA LEU A 140 14.22 -0.62 -0.22
C LEU A 140 15.26 -0.55 0.91
N SER A 141 14.95 -1.19 2.05
CA SER A 141 15.79 -1.24 3.25
C SER A 141 15.98 0.10 3.96
N ASN A 142 15.13 1.08 3.66
CA ASN A 142 15.20 2.41 4.24
C ASN A 142 14.13 2.59 5.32
N TYR A 143 14.14 1.71 6.33
CA TYR A 143 13.05 1.57 7.31
C TYR A 143 13.06 2.60 8.44
N ASN A 144 14.09 3.45 8.52
CA ASN A 144 14.16 4.49 9.56
C ASN A 144 13.66 5.85 9.08
N GLU A 145 13.28 5.94 7.81
CA GLU A 145 12.81 7.19 7.20
C GLU A 145 11.56 6.91 6.38
N ALA A 146 10.41 7.02 7.03
CA ALA A 146 9.15 6.93 6.33
C ALA A 146 8.93 8.16 5.44
N THR A 147 8.40 7.91 4.24
CA THR A 147 7.88 8.94 3.35
C THR A 147 6.39 9.03 3.55
N TYR A 148 5.87 10.22 3.76
CA TYR A 148 4.45 10.44 4.05
C TYR A 148 3.74 11.04 2.85
N ILE A 149 2.57 10.50 2.52
CA ILE A 149 1.72 10.97 1.43
C ILE A 149 0.32 11.21 1.99
N LYS A 150 -0.28 12.33 1.61
CA LYS A 150 -1.66 12.64 1.97
C LYS A 150 -2.64 11.67 1.33
N VAL A 151 -3.77 11.47 1.97
CA VAL A 151 -4.85 10.62 1.47
C VAL A 151 -5.49 11.25 0.22
N ARG A 152 -5.65 10.42 -0.84
CA ARG A 152 -6.33 10.84 -2.06
C ARG A 152 -7.79 10.40 -2.00
N THR A 153 -8.69 11.37 -2.01
CA THR A 153 -10.14 11.14 -1.90
C THR A 153 -10.89 11.32 -3.21
N GLN A 154 -10.22 11.85 -4.22
CA GLN A 154 -10.80 12.04 -5.55
C GLN A 154 -9.79 11.81 -6.66
#